data_57a40c19535a074fbe178d032b8d09f7
#
_entry.id   57a40c19535a074fbe178d032b8d09f7
#
_cell.length_a   1.000
_cell.length_b   1.000
_cell.length_c   1.000
_cell.angle_alpha   90.00
_cell.angle_beta   90.00
_cell.angle_gamma   90.00
#
_symmetry.space_group_name_H-M   'P 1'
#
loop_
_entity.id
_entity.type
_entity.pdbx_description
1 polymer ?
#
loop_
_entity_poly.entity_id
_entity_poly.type
_entity_poly.pdbx_seq_one_letter_code
_entity_poly.pdbx_strand_id
1 'polypeptide(L)'
;MLHGQVAFVWCRSLNADAILIVSDAVAKDEMRMAMMRLAKPAGVKLVIKSVEDSIKVINSGVTDKYKLMVVVENVQDAYDLVKACERIKSVNLGGSKIEENRRKLDTAFYVDDNDCRLLGELLDHGIELEIRQVPEEKKKIVTKDMLS
;
A
#
# COMPACT_ATOMS: atom_id res chain seq x y z
N MET A 1 -0.49 -3.58 -9.60
CA MET A 1 -0.58 -2.28 -10.21
C MET A 1 -1.53 -1.36 -9.43
N LEU A 2 -1.16 -0.10 -9.35
CA LEU A 2 -1.98 0.90 -8.69
C LEU A 2 -3.19 1.27 -9.53
N HIS A 3 -4.36 1.04 -8.99
CA HIS A 3 -5.61 1.53 -9.57
C HIS A 3 -5.95 2.81 -8.84
N GLY A 4 -5.66 3.96 -9.47
CA GLY A 4 -5.86 5.26 -8.84
C GLY A 4 -7.26 5.46 -8.29
N GLN A 5 -8.28 4.98 -8.99
CA GLN A 5 -9.66 5.09 -8.53
C GLN A 5 -9.90 4.37 -7.20
N VAL A 6 -9.32 3.17 -7.03
CA VAL A 6 -9.46 2.41 -5.78
C VAL A 6 -8.75 3.16 -4.64
N ALA A 7 -7.54 3.65 -4.88
CA ALA A 7 -6.82 4.43 -3.88
C ALA A 7 -7.59 5.68 -3.46
N PHE A 8 -8.23 6.36 -4.41
CA PHE A 8 -8.98 7.58 -4.12
C PHE A 8 -10.28 7.30 -3.37
N VAL A 9 -10.93 6.16 -3.62
CA VAL A 9 -12.09 5.72 -2.83
C VAL A 9 -11.68 5.50 -1.38
N TRP A 10 -10.55 4.82 -1.15
CA TRP A 10 -10.00 4.63 0.19
C TRP A 10 -9.66 5.95 0.87
N CYS A 11 -9.08 6.87 0.12
CA CYS A 11 -8.73 8.19 0.63
C CYS A 11 -9.95 8.91 1.19
N ARG A 12 -11.05 8.90 0.45
CA ARG A 12 -12.30 9.52 0.89
C ARG A 12 -12.88 8.83 2.13
N SER A 13 -12.88 7.50 2.13
CA SER A 13 -13.40 6.72 3.26
C SER A 13 -12.62 6.98 4.54
N LEU A 14 -11.31 7.13 4.44
CA LEU A 14 -10.43 7.38 5.58
C LEU A 14 -10.37 8.85 5.99
N ASN A 15 -10.95 9.75 5.18
CA ASN A 15 -10.80 11.20 5.36
C ASN A 15 -9.33 11.63 5.38
N ALA A 16 -8.52 10.99 4.55
CA ALA A 16 -7.12 11.37 4.41
C ALA A 16 -7.01 12.72 3.72
N ASP A 17 -6.07 13.54 4.15
CA ASP A 17 -5.83 14.85 3.55
C ASP A 17 -4.56 14.87 2.68
N ALA A 18 -3.80 13.78 2.70
CA ALA A 18 -2.64 13.61 1.85
C ALA A 18 -2.48 12.15 1.46
N ILE A 19 -1.98 11.92 0.24
CA ILE A 19 -1.67 10.58 -0.28
C ILE A 19 -0.22 10.58 -0.68
N LEU A 20 0.53 9.58 -0.19
CA LEU A 20 1.89 9.30 -0.63
C LEU A 20 1.86 8.01 -1.44
N ILE A 21 2.17 8.11 -2.73
CA ILE A 21 2.32 6.95 -3.60
C ILE A 21 3.79 6.57 -3.62
N VAL A 22 4.08 5.35 -3.18
CA VAL A 22 5.43 4.82 -3.04
C VAL A 22 5.68 3.83 -4.17
N SER A 23 6.44 4.24 -5.17
CA SER A 23 6.77 3.37 -6.30
C SER A 23 7.94 3.95 -7.07
N ASP A 24 9.01 3.18 -7.20
CA ASP A 24 10.17 3.59 -7.98
C ASP A 24 9.78 3.76 -9.45
N ALA A 25 8.94 2.87 -9.97
CA ALA A 25 8.50 2.92 -11.37
C ALA A 25 7.67 4.17 -11.66
N VAL A 26 6.68 4.46 -10.81
CA VAL A 26 5.79 5.62 -11.00
C VAL A 26 6.56 6.92 -10.81
N ALA A 27 7.50 6.97 -9.88
CA ALA A 27 8.30 8.17 -9.61
C ALA A 27 9.16 8.58 -10.80
N LYS A 28 9.40 7.66 -11.75
CA LYS A 28 10.15 7.91 -12.98
C LYS A 28 9.26 8.06 -14.22
N ASP A 29 7.95 7.93 -14.06
CA ASP A 29 7.00 7.93 -15.17
C ASP A 29 6.12 9.17 -15.11
N GLU A 30 6.54 10.20 -15.85
CA GLU A 30 5.85 11.49 -15.85
C GLU A 30 4.41 11.41 -16.32
N MET A 31 4.10 10.53 -17.26
CA MET A 31 2.75 10.35 -17.77
C MET A 31 1.83 9.76 -16.70
N ARG A 32 2.28 8.72 -16.00
CA ARG A 32 1.51 8.13 -14.91
C ARG A 32 1.29 9.12 -13.78
N MET A 33 2.33 9.87 -13.42
CA MET A 33 2.23 10.90 -12.39
C MET A 33 1.19 11.98 -12.76
N ALA A 34 1.23 12.43 -14.01
CA ALA A 34 0.27 13.44 -14.48
C ALA A 34 -1.16 12.92 -14.44
N MET A 35 -1.38 11.67 -14.86
CA MET A 35 -2.70 11.05 -14.82
C MET A 35 -3.22 10.92 -13.38
N MET A 36 -2.38 10.56 -12.45
CA MET A 36 -2.76 10.45 -11.05
C MET A 36 -3.13 11.81 -10.45
N ARG A 37 -2.37 12.85 -10.78
CA ARG A 37 -2.66 14.20 -10.30
C ARG A 37 -3.99 14.73 -10.82
N LEU A 38 -4.34 14.39 -12.07
CA LEU A 38 -5.63 14.78 -12.63
C LEU A 38 -6.81 14.08 -11.94
N ALA A 39 -6.60 12.85 -11.47
CA ALA A 39 -7.67 12.04 -10.89
C ALA A 39 -7.81 12.21 -9.37
N LYS A 40 -6.88 12.88 -8.72
CA LYS A 40 -6.90 12.98 -7.24
C LYS A 40 -8.13 13.72 -6.73
N PRO A 41 -8.64 13.39 -5.54
CA PRO A 41 -9.75 14.13 -4.93
C PRO A 41 -9.37 15.59 -4.67
N ALA A 42 -10.35 16.47 -4.81
CA ALA A 42 -10.15 17.90 -4.53
C ALA A 42 -9.76 18.11 -3.06
N GLY A 43 -8.80 18.99 -2.82
CA GLY A 43 -8.35 19.32 -1.48
C GLY A 43 -7.35 18.32 -0.87
N VAL A 44 -7.03 17.26 -1.58
CA VAL A 44 -6.08 16.24 -1.11
C VAL A 44 -4.72 16.48 -1.75
N LYS A 45 -3.68 16.50 -0.93
CA LYS A 45 -2.30 16.61 -1.41
C LYS A 45 -1.83 15.25 -1.93
N LEU A 46 -1.24 15.23 -3.12
CA LEU A 46 -0.71 14.00 -3.70
C LEU A 46 0.80 14.14 -3.91
N VAL A 47 1.55 13.21 -3.34
CA VAL A 47 3.01 13.16 -3.49
C VAL A 47 3.38 11.77 -3.98
N ILE A 48 4.29 11.70 -4.95
CA ILE A 48 4.76 10.43 -5.54
C ILE A 48 6.27 10.38 -5.35
N LYS A 49 6.76 9.32 -4.70
CA LYS A 49 8.18 9.18 -4.40
C LYS A 49 8.63 7.73 -4.55
N SER A 50 9.94 7.55 -4.72
CA SER A 50 10.57 6.24 -4.64
C SER A 50 10.41 5.66 -3.24
N VAL A 51 10.69 4.36 -3.08
CA VAL A 51 10.69 3.72 -1.77
C VAL A 51 11.69 4.42 -0.83
N GLU A 52 12.90 4.63 -1.30
CA GLU A 52 13.95 5.26 -0.49
C GLU A 52 13.57 6.66 -0.01
N ASP A 53 13.09 7.50 -0.91
CA ASP A 53 12.70 8.86 -0.55
C ASP A 53 11.48 8.89 0.37
N SER A 54 10.56 7.95 0.18
CA SER A 54 9.38 7.82 1.02
C SER A 54 9.75 7.47 2.47
N ILE A 55 10.71 6.56 2.64
CA ILE A 55 11.21 6.21 3.96
C ILE A 55 11.79 7.44 4.66
N LYS A 56 12.58 8.21 3.95
CA LYS A 56 13.18 9.45 4.49
C LYS A 56 12.12 10.45 4.92
N VAL A 57 11.11 10.65 4.09
CA VAL A 57 10.03 11.61 4.35
C VAL A 57 9.21 11.20 5.58
N ILE A 58 8.83 9.93 5.66
CA ILE A 58 8.03 9.44 6.79
C ILE A 58 8.84 9.53 8.08
N ASN A 59 10.10 9.12 8.07
CA ASN A 59 10.93 9.10 9.27
C ASN A 59 11.34 10.49 9.74
N SER A 60 11.34 11.49 8.83
CA SER A 60 11.65 12.86 9.19
C SER A 60 10.59 13.54 10.05
N GLY A 61 9.37 12.99 10.06
CA GLY A 61 8.27 13.60 10.80
C GLY A 61 7.52 14.68 10.05
N VAL A 62 7.95 15.03 8.84
CA VAL A 62 7.32 16.10 8.06
C VAL A 62 5.88 15.76 7.66
N THR A 63 5.53 14.47 7.63
CA THR A 63 4.18 14.00 7.29
C THR A 63 3.24 13.93 8.49
N ASP A 64 3.74 14.14 9.70
CA ASP A 64 2.95 13.96 10.93
C ASP A 64 1.75 14.89 11.03
N LYS A 65 1.81 16.05 10.40
CA LYS A 65 0.71 17.02 10.38
C LYS A 65 -0.44 16.61 9.47
N TYR A 66 -0.26 15.59 8.65
CA TYR A 66 -1.29 15.10 7.73
C TYR A 66 -1.89 13.81 8.22
N LYS A 67 -3.17 13.59 7.88
CA LYS A 67 -3.76 12.27 7.92
C LYS A 67 -3.37 11.61 6.60
N LEU A 68 -2.27 10.89 6.63
CA LEU A 68 -1.58 10.40 5.44
C LEU A 68 -2.03 8.99 5.07
N MET A 69 -2.42 8.82 3.82
CA MET A 69 -2.64 7.49 3.24
C MET A 69 -1.43 7.14 2.39
N VAL A 70 -0.82 5.98 2.65
CA VAL A 70 0.33 5.49 1.91
C VAL A 70 -0.11 4.34 1.01
N VAL A 71 0.27 4.40 -0.27
CA VAL A 71 -0.09 3.40 -1.27
C VAL A 71 1.18 2.83 -1.90
N VAL A 72 1.28 1.50 -1.93
CA VAL A 72 2.39 0.79 -2.58
C VAL A 72 1.86 -0.18 -3.63
N GLU A 73 2.71 -0.56 -4.58
CA GLU A 73 2.29 -1.42 -5.70
C GLU A 73 2.39 -2.92 -5.42
N ASN A 74 3.27 -3.33 -4.50
CA ASN A 74 3.55 -4.74 -4.29
C ASN A 74 3.96 -5.03 -2.85
N VAL A 75 4.05 -6.32 -2.52
CA VAL A 75 4.39 -6.77 -1.17
C VAL A 75 5.82 -6.38 -0.79
N GLN A 76 6.77 -6.46 -1.72
CA GLN A 76 8.16 -6.11 -1.45
C GLN A 76 8.29 -4.66 -0.99
N ASP A 77 7.65 -3.74 -1.69
CA ASP A 77 7.68 -2.31 -1.34
C ASP A 77 7.03 -2.05 0.01
N ALA A 78 5.91 -2.72 0.27
CA ALA A 78 5.25 -2.62 1.57
C ALA A 78 6.15 -3.11 2.70
N TYR A 79 6.81 -4.25 2.49
CA TYR A 79 7.74 -4.82 3.46
C TYR A 79 8.90 -3.86 3.74
N ASP A 80 9.54 -3.35 2.69
CA ASP A 80 10.67 -2.44 2.84
C ASP A 80 10.28 -1.18 3.60
N LEU A 81 9.13 -0.64 3.29
CA LEU A 81 8.62 0.56 3.94
C LEU A 81 8.29 0.33 5.42
N VAL A 82 7.58 -0.75 5.71
CA VAL A 82 7.18 -1.08 7.09
C VAL A 82 8.38 -1.36 7.97
N LYS A 83 9.36 -2.11 7.44
CA LYS A 83 10.58 -2.43 8.21
C LYS A 83 11.40 -1.19 8.55
N ALA A 84 11.36 -0.18 7.70
CA ALA A 84 12.13 1.05 7.89
C ALA A 84 11.36 2.14 8.66
N CYS A 85 10.04 2.03 8.76
CA CYS A 85 9.18 3.06 9.35
C CYS A 85 8.38 2.48 10.52
N GLU A 86 8.82 2.70 11.73
CA GLU A 86 8.16 2.17 12.95
C GLU A 86 6.73 2.67 13.14
N ARG A 87 6.37 3.77 12.49
CA ARG A 87 5.04 4.37 12.61
C ARG A 87 3.96 3.57 11.89
N ILE A 88 4.34 2.72 10.95
CA ILE A 88 3.39 1.90 10.19
C ILE A 88 3.10 0.64 10.99
N LYS A 89 1.83 0.45 11.38
CA LYS A 89 1.39 -0.67 12.24
C LYS A 89 0.43 -1.62 11.54
N SER A 90 -0.11 -1.23 10.39
CA SER A 90 -1.07 -2.04 9.66
C SER A 90 -0.91 -1.86 8.16
N VAL A 91 -1.24 -2.91 7.41
CA VAL A 91 -1.22 -2.91 5.94
C VAL A 91 -2.49 -3.53 5.42
N ASN A 92 -3.13 -2.87 4.46
CA ASN A 92 -4.27 -3.42 3.76
C ASN A 92 -3.82 -3.99 2.40
N LEU A 93 -4.17 -5.26 2.17
CA LEU A 93 -3.91 -5.93 0.90
C LEU A 93 -5.13 -5.73 0.01
N GLY A 94 -5.05 -4.74 -0.87
CA GLY A 94 -6.20 -4.33 -1.69
C GLY A 94 -6.38 -5.11 -2.97
N GLY A 95 -5.29 -5.66 -3.51
CA GLY A 95 -5.34 -6.42 -4.75
C GLY A 95 -3.95 -6.67 -5.29
N SER A 96 -3.80 -7.64 -6.15
CA SER A 96 -2.53 -7.95 -6.78
C SER A 96 -2.74 -8.51 -8.18
N LYS A 97 -1.65 -8.64 -8.93
CA LYS A 97 -1.70 -9.22 -10.28
C LYS A 97 -2.02 -10.70 -10.22
N ILE A 98 -2.81 -11.17 -11.18
CA ILE A 98 -3.07 -12.59 -11.41
C ILE A 98 -1.99 -13.11 -12.34
N GLU A 99 -1.11 -13.97 -11.84
CA GLU A 99 -0.03 -14.58 -12.60
C GLU A 99 0.00 -16.08 -12.36
N GLU A 100 0.52 -16.85 -13.34
CA GLU A 100 0.51 -18.33 -13.28
C GLU A 100 1.23 -18.90 -12.06
N ASN A 101 2.31 -18.27 -11.62
CA ASN A 101 3.10 -18.75 -10.50
C ASN A 101 2.63 -18.19 -9.15
N ARG A 102 1.45 -17.58 -9.12
CA ARG A 102 0.88 -17.03 -7.90
C ARG A 102 -0.33 -17.82 -7.48
N ARG A 103 -0.47 -18.08 -6.19
CA ARG A 103 -1.66 -18.72 -5.64
C ARG A 103 -2.63 -17.67 -5.10
N LYS A 104 -3.89 -18.03 -5.10
CA LYS A 104 -4.96 -17.16 -4.62
C LYS A 104 -4.99 -17.17 -3.09
N LEU A 105 -4.73 -16.04 -2.47
CA LEU A 105 -4.87 -15.88 -1.04
C LEU A 105 -6.30 -15.49 -0.67
N ASP A 106 -6.91 -14.65 -1.50
CA ASP A 106 -8.33 -14.26 -1.40
C ASP A 106 -8.80 -13.80 -2.79
N THR A 107 -10.06 -13.44 -2.91
CA THR A 107 -10.75 -13.15 -4.17
C THR A 107 -9.95 -12.28 -5.13
N ALA A 108 -9.30 -11.24 -4.63
CA ALA A 108 -8.55 -10.28 -5.45
C ALA A 108 -7.06 -10.25 -5.15
N PHE A 109 -6.57 -11.13 -4.27
CA PHE A 109 -5.17 -11.08 -3.85
C PHE A 109 -4.46 -12.40 -4.09
N TYR A 110 -3.43 -12.35 -4.93
CA TYR A 110 -2.60 -13.49 -5.31
C TYR A 110 -1.18 -13.27 -4.83
N VAL A 111 -0.53 -14.33 -4.37
CA VAL A 111 0.80 -14.27 -3.76
C VAL A 111 1.71 -15.35 -4.34
N ASP A 112 3.00 -15.07 -4.36
CA ASP A 112 4.03 -16.08 -4.58
C ASP A 112 4.68 -16.46 -3.24
N ASP A 113 5.64 -17.38 -3.28
CA ASP A 113 6.30 -17.86 -2.06
C ASP A 113 7.08 -16.74 -1.35
N ASN A 114 7.69 -15.85 -2.11
CA ASN A 114 8.40 -14.71 -1.53
C ASN A 114 7.45 -13.75 -0.83
N ASP A 115 6.30 -13.48 -1.43
CA ASP A 115 5.27 -12.65 -0.80
C ASP A 115 4.82 -13.25 0.53
N CYS A 116 4.58 -14.56 0.57
CA CYS A 116 4.19 -15.26 1.79
C CYS A 116 5.25 -15.14 2.89
N ARG A 117 6.52 -15.25 2.52
CA ARG A 117 7.63 -15.09 3.46
C ARG A 117 7.66 -13.67 4.03
N LEU A 118 7.55 -12.67 3.18
CA LEU A 118 7.58 -11.27 3.61
C LEU A 118 6.38 -10.92 4.49
N LEU A 119 5.19 -11.34 4.10
CA LEU A 119 3.98 -11.12 4.90
C LEU A 119 4.06 -11.81 6.25
N GLY A 120 4.62 -13.03 6.27
CA GLY A 120 4.83 -13.76 7.51
C GLY A 120 5.76 -13.03 8.46
N GLU A 121 6.84 -12.45 7.95
CA GLU A 121 7.75 -11.65 8.76
C GLU A 121 7.07 -10.41 9.33
N LEU A 122 6.20 -9.77 8.55
CA LEU A 122 5.44 -8.62 9.04
C LEU A 122 4.51 -9.01 10.19
N LEU A 123 3.84 -10.16 10.08
CA LEU A 123 3.02 -10.67 11.18
C LEU A 123 3.85 -10.93 12.44
N ASP A 124 5.05 -11.47 12.28
CA ASP A 124 5.95 -11.72 13.41
C ASP A 124 6.39 -10.43 14.10
N HIS A 125 6.40 -9.32 13.38
CA HIS A 125 6.71 -8.00 13.94
C HIS A 125 5.50 -7.29 14.54
N GLY A 126 4.35 -7.96 14.60
CA GLY A 126 3.15 -7.38 15.19
C GLY A 126 2.37 -6.47 14.27
N ILE A 127 2.64 -6.52 12.97
CA ILE A 127 1.91 -5.71 11.98
C ILE A 127 0.58 -6.37 11.67
N GLU A 128 -0.51 -5.61 11.71
CA GLU A 128 -1.83 -6.11 11.31
C GLU A 128 -1.90 -6.13 9.78
N LEU A 129 -2.25 -7.29 9.22
CA LEU A 129 -2.49 -7.44 7.79
C LEU A 129 -3.96 -7.77 7.57
N GLU A 130 -4.61 -7.04 6.68
CA GLU A 130 -5.99 -7.30 6.30
C GLU A 130 -6.13 -7.39 4.79
N ILE A 131 -7.15 -8.11 4.33
CA ILE A 131 -7.50 -8.17 2.92
C ILE A 131 -8.85 -7.48 2.76
N ARG A 132 -8.87 -6.41 1.97
CA ARG A 132 -10.10 -5.67 1.68
C ARG A 132 -9.84 -4.78 0.48
N GLN A 133 -10.52 -5.07 -0.63
CA GLN A 133 -10.31 -4.35 -1.88
C GLN A 133 -10.91 -2.95 -1.86
N VAL A 134 -12.10 -2.81 -1.29
CA VAL A 134 -12.79 -1.52 -1.14
C VAL A 134 -13.32 -1.36 0.28
N PRO A 135 -13.52 -0.11 0.76
CA PRO A 135 -13.92 0.12 2.15
C PRO A 135 -15.22 -0.53 2.58
N GLU A 136 -16.14 -0.76 1.64
CA GLU A 136 -17.44 -1.37 1.91
C GLU A 136 -17.35 -2.87 2.20
N GLU A 137 -16.26 -3.52 1.79
CA GLU A 137 -16.09 -4.95 2.05
C GLU A 137 -15.78 -5.21 3.51
N LYS A 138 -16.13 -6.42 3.94
CA LYS A 138 -15.83 -6.88 5.28
C LYS A 138 -14.33 -7.14 5.42
N LYS A 139 -13.75 -6.63 6.49
CA LYS A 139 -12.33 -6.79 6.80
C LYS A 139 -12.00 -8.25 7.08
N LYS A 140 -11.00 -8.80 6.40
CA LYS A 140 -10.51 -10.16 6.62
C LYS A 140 -9.08 -10.12 7.12
N ILE A 141 -8.84 -10.57 8.33
CA ILE A 141 -7.50 -10.56 8.93
C ILE A 141 -6.68 -11.71 8.37
N VAL A 142 -5.45 -11.41 7.98
CA VAL A 142 -4.50 -12.40 7.49
C VAL A 142 -3.82 -13.07 8.67
N THR A 143 -3.74 -14.40 8.64
CA THR A 143 -3.09 -15.21 9.67
C THR A 143 -1.92 -15.98 9.06
N LYS A 144 -1.04 -16.48 9.92
CA LYS A 144 0.11 -17.30 9.48
C LYS A 144 -0.32 -18.54 8.71
N ASP A 145 -1.44 -19.16 9.11
CA ASP A 145 -1.97 -20.36 8.46
C ASP A 145 -2.30 -20.10 6.99
N MET A 146 -2.79 -18.91 6.66
CA MET A 146 -3.13 -18.55 5.29
C MET A 146 -1.90 -18.47 4.39
N LEU A 147 -0.73 -18.24 4.98
CA LEU A 147 0.52 -18.04 4.27
C LEU A 147 1.36 -19.32 4.12
N SER A 148 0.96 -20.37 4.78
CA SER A 148 1.70 -21.64 4.76
C SER A 148 1.40 -22.52 3.54
#